data_89de885caf1e1c852817a3dfdfdb7333
#
_entry.id   89de885caf1e1c852817a3dfdfdb7333
#
_cell.length_a   1.000
_cell.length_b   1.000
_cell.length_c   1.000
_cell.angle_alpha   90.00
_cell.angle_beta   90.00
_cell.angle_gamma   90.00
#
_symmetry.space_group_name_H-M   'P 1'
#
loop_
_entity.id
_entity.type
_entity.pdbx_description
1 polymer ?
#
loop_
_entity_poly.entity_id
_entity_poly.type
_entity_poly.pdbx_seq_one_letter_code
_entity_poly.pdbx_strand_id
1 'polypeptide(L)'
;MVTDPPYGIELDSEWRDRAGLNGHGPAEPSYMKHRTKGHIETTISGDTRADWSEAFELVPSLQIAYVWHASKFTREVLDGLLRIGFLHHQQIIWDKGRTVLTRTLYWFAHEPCWFVRKKNAPWYGKAGENSTIWASPSPKFIMGGSDEEKHDHPTQKPVELMRRPLLNHLKRGKAVYDPFLGSGTTLAAAELTERVCYGIELDPKYTDVIVQRWQTLSGKRATLEGDGRTFDEITRQRKVAA
;
A
#
# COMPACT_ATOMS: atom_id res chain seq x y z
N MET A 1 -4.36 12.45 2.66
CA MET A 1 -4.29 11.00 2.93
C MET A 1 -4.00 10.26 1.64
N VAL A 2 -3.14 9.26 1.69
CA VAL A 2 -2.89 8.31 0.59
C VAL A 2 -2.83 6.95 1.25
N THR A 3 -3.74 6.04 0.88
CA THR A 3 -3.92 4.80 1.65
C THR A 3 -4.43 3.64 0.80
N ASP A 4 -4.05 2.43 1.20
CA ASP A 4 -4.38 1.15 0.57
C ASP A 4 -5.02 0.22 1.62
N PRO A 5 -6.29 0.47 2.01
CA PRO A 5 -6.95 -0.32 3.04
C PRO A 5 -7.23 -1.76 2.57
N PRO A 6 -7.52 -2.69 3.46
CA PRO A 6 -8.08 -3.98 3.09
C PRO A 6 -9.34 -3.80 2.24
N TYR A 7 -9.48 -4.61 1.17
CA TYR A 7 -10.50 -4.39 0.13
C TYR A 7 -11.85 -5.07 0.43
N GLY A 8 -11.93 -5.91 1.46
CA GLY A 8 -13.13 -6.69 1.76
C GLY A 8 -13.40 -7.82 0.77
N ILE A 9 -12.35 -8.30 0.10
CA ILE A 9 -12.49 -9.37 -0.91
C ILE A 9 -12.23 -10.77 -0.32
N GLU A 10 -11.89 -10.84 0.98
CA GLU A 10 -11.52 -12.08 1.67
C GLU A 10 -10.46 -12.84 0.85
N LEU A 11 -9.29 -12.22 0.68
CA LEU A 11 -8.24 -12.68 -0.21
C LEU A 11 -7.83 -14.12 0.11
N ASP A 12 -8.22 -15.03 -0.76
CA ASP A 12 -7.81 -16.44 -0.72
C ASP A 12 -6.49 -16.62 -1.48
N SER A 13 -5.39 -16.57 -0.77
CA SER A 13 -4.05 -16.68 -1.35
C SER A 13 -3.69 -18.10 -1.80
N GLU A 14 -4.37 -19.12 -1.23
CA GLU A 14 -4.08 -20.53 -1.51
C GLU A 14 -4.88 -21.10 -2.67
N TRP A 15 -5.84 -20.35 -3.23
CA TRP A 15 -6.70 -20.87 -4.28
C TRP A 15 -5.92 -21.39 -5.51
N ARG A 16 -4.77 -20.80 -5.82
CA ARG A 16 -3.92 -21.23 -6.93
C ARG A 16 -3.29 -22.56 -6.66
N ASP A 17 -2.86 -22.81 -5.44
CA ASP A 17 -2.28 -24.06 -5.00
C ASP A 17 -3.35 -25.17 -5.04
N ARG A 18 -4.54 -24.88 -4.50
CA ARG A 18 -5.68 -25.81 -4.57
C ARG A 18 -6.16 -26.08 -6.00
N ALA A 19 -6.02 -25.13 -6.89
CA ALA A 19 -6.37 -25.27 -8.31
C ALA A 19 -5.26 -25.93 -9.16
N GLY A 20 -4.11 -26.28 -8.56
CA GLY A 20 -2.97 -26.87 -9.28
C GLY A 20 -2.28 -25.90 -10.25
N LEU A 21 -2.46 -24.58 -10.07
CA LEU A 21 -1.95 -23.57 -10.99
C LEU A 21 -0.57 -23.02 -10.60
N ASN A 22 -0.08 -23.36 -9.41
CA ASN A 22 1.27 -23.07 -8.95
C ASN A 22 2.15 -24.31 -9.23
N GLY A 23 2.68 -24.46 -10.43
CA GLY A 23 3.60 -25.57 -10.72
C GLY A 23 3.54 -26.13 -12.14
N HIS A 24 2.79 -25.56 -13.04
CA HIS A 24 2.68 -26.06 -14.42
C HIS A 24 3.48 -25.21 -15.42
N GLY A 25 4.80 -25.29 -15.28
CA GLY A 25 5.75 -24.99 -16.35
C GLY A 25 6.71 -26.17 -16.50
N PRO A 26 7.32 -26.42 -17.67
CA PRO A 26 8.31 -27.45 -17.84
C PRO A 26 9.54 -27.13 -16.97
N ALA A 27 9.75 -27.91 -15.90
CA ALA A 27 10.73 -27.75 -14.84
C ALA A 27 10.44 -26.59 -13.87
N GLU A 28 10.14 -26.90 -12.61
CA GLU A 28 10.11 -25.91 -11.53
C GLU A 28 11.40 -25.10 -11.53
N PRO A 29 11.35 -23.77 -11.75
CA PRO A 29 12.52 -22.95 -11.60
C PRO A 29 13.07 -23.09 -10.17
N SER A 30 14.38 -23.19 -10.02
CA SER A 30 15.04 -23.43 -8.72
C SER A 30 14.63 -22.45 -7.61
N TYR A 31 14.17 -21.24 -7.95
CA TYR A 31 13.65 -20.25 -7.00
C TYR A 31 12.25 -20.60 -6.44
N MET A 32 11.47 -21.47 -7.09
CA MET A 32 10.17 -21.94 -6.56
C MET A 32 10.32 -23.06 -5.53
N LYS A 33 11.42 -23.77 -5.53
CA LYS A 33 11.69 -24.84 -4.54
C LYS A 33 11.78 -24.34 -3.10
N HIS A 34 11.99 -23.05 -2.89
CA HIS A 34 12.05 -22.44 -1.56
C HIS A 34 10.67 -21.96 -1.04
N ARG A 35 9.61 -21.95 -1.86
CA ARG A 35 8.24 -21.57 -1.42
C ARG A 35 7.48 -22.69 -0.70
N THR A 36 7.92 -23.93 -0.79
CA THR A 36 7.24 -25.08 -0.21
C THR A 36 7.58 -25.37 1.26
N LYS A 37 8.41 -24.54 1.91
CA LYS A 37 8.76 -24.71 3.32
C LYS A 37 8.53 -23.43 4.14
N GLY A 38 7.30 -23.02 4.23
CA GLY A 38 6.86 -21.94 5.10
C GLY A 38 5.53 -21.41 4.57
N HIS A 39 4.41 -21.91 5.09
CA HIS A 39 3.13 -21.26 4.95
C HIS A 39 3.26 -19.86 5.54
N ILE A 40 3.53 -18.86 4.70
CA ILE A 40 3.25 -17.48 5.07
C ILE A 40 1.72 -17.41 5.00
N GLU A 41 1.07 -17.40 6.15
CA GLU A 41 -0.34 -17.02 6.22
C GLU A 41 -0.46 -15.65 5.57
N THR A 42 -1.00 -15.60 4.37
CA THR A 42 -1.20 -14.38 3.61
C THR A 42 -2.62 -13.85 3.83
N THR A 43 -3.16 -14.04 5.02
CA THR A 43 -4.41 -13.41 5.42
C THR A 43 -4.15 -11.92 5.70
N ILE A 44 -4.94 -11.07 5.08
CA ILE A 44 -4.91 -9.63 5.35
C ILE A 44 -5.86 -9.36 6.51
N SER A 45 -5.32 -8.81 7.61
CA SER A 45 -6.13 -8.43 8.77
C SER A 45 -7.19 -7.41 8.36
N GLY A 46 -8.46 -7.68 8.71
CA GLY A 46 -9.56 -6.79 8.41
C GLY A 46 -10.12 -6.86 6.99
N ASP A 47 -9.73 -7.82 6.14
CA ASP A 47 -10.21 -7.94 4.75
C ASP A 47 -11.66 -8.48 4.65
N THR A 48 -12.53 -8.04 5.55
CA THR A 48 -13.95 -8.42 5.62
C THR A 48 -14.90 -7.30 5.21
N ARG A 49 -14.39 -6.09 4.98
CA ARG A 49 -15.16 -4.91 4.58
C ARG A 49 -14.36 -3.97 3.68
N ALA A 50 -15.04 -3.17 2.87
CA ALA A 50 -14.40 -2.23 1.93
C ALA A 50 -14.51 -0.76 2.38
N ASP A 51 -15.55 -0.39 3.11
CA ASP A 51 -15.72 0.97 3.63
C ASP A 51 -14.97 1.15 4.95
N TRP A 52 -14.01 2.05 4.95
CA TRP A 52 -13.16 2.43 6.08
C TRP A 52 -13.31 3.91 6.45
N SER A 53 -14.38 4.56 6.00
CA SER A 53 -14.57 6.00 6.17
C SER A 53 -14.58 6.45 7.62
N GLU A 54 -15.00 5.61 8.58
CA GLU A 54 -14.91 5.92 10.00
C GLU A 54 -13.48 6.12 10.51
N ALA A 55 -12.50 5.36 9.97
CA ALA A 55 -11.09 5.55 10.32
C ALA A 55 -10.54 6.86 9.73
N PHE A 56 -11.08 7.28 8.59
CA PHE A 56 -10.66 8.54 7.94
C PHE A 56 -11.29 9.76 8.62
N GLU A 57 -12.49 9.63 9.15
CA GLU A 57 -13.21 10.69 9.86
C GLU A 57 -12.52 11.09 11.18
N LEU A 58 -11.72 10.20 11.78
CA LEU A 58 -10.91 10.50 12.98
C LEU A 58 -9.88 11.62 12.75
N VAL A 59 -9.59 11.99 11.50
CA VAL A 59 -8.65 13.04 11.15
C VAL A 59 -9.37 14.17 10.37
N PRO A 60 -10.10 15.06 11.06
CA PRO A 60 -10.96 16.08 10.43
C PRO A 60 -10.19 17.12 9.60
N SER A 61 -8.87 17.21 9.79
CA SER A 61 -7.97 18.08 9.01
C SER A 61 -7.67 17.58 7.59
N LEU A 62 -8.10 16.38 7.23
CA LEU A 62 -7.90 15.84 5.88
C LEU A 62 -8.59 16.71 4.84
N GLN A 63 -7.83 17.14 3.82
CA GLN A 63 -8.31 17.92 2.70
C GLN A 63 -8.44 17.11 1.41
N ILE A 64 -7.66 16.05 1.30
CA ILE A 64 -7.49 15.24 0.09
C ILE A 64 -7.32 13.78 0.51
N ALA A 65 -7.95 12.88 -0.25
CA ALA A 65 -7.74 11.46 -0.09
C ALA A 65 -7.56 10.76 -1.44
N TYR A 66 -6.57 9.89 -1.48
CA TYR A 66 -6.38 8.85 -2.48
C TYR A 66 -6.59 7.51 -1.79
N VAL A 67 -7.65 6.79 -2.19
CA VAL A 67 -8.07 5.54 -1.54
C VAL A 67 -8.14 4.44 -2.58
N TRP A 68 -7.20 3.51 -2.50
CA TRP A 68 -7.18 2.32 -3.35
C TRP A 68 -8.32 1.38 -2.94
N HIS A 69 -8.88 0.64 -3.88
CA HIS A 69 -10.00 -0.25 -3.61
C HIS A 69 -10.16 -1.33 -4.68
N ALA A 70 -10.87 -2.40 -4.36
CA ALA A 70 -11.27 -3.38 -5.36
C ALA A 70 -12.37 -2.83 -6.28
N SER A 71 -12.32 -3.14 -7.57
CA SER A 71 -13.35 -2.75 -8.54
C SER A 71 -14.77 -3.17 -8.13
N LYS A 72 -14.91 -4.30 -7.43
CA LYS A 72 -16.18 -4.80 -6.89
C LYS A 72 -16.87 -3.81 -5.93
N PHE A 73 -16.08 -3.08 -5.14
CA PHE A 73 -16.55 -2.19 -4.08
C PHE A 73 -16.37 -0.70 -4.40
N THR A 74 -16.15 -0.37 -5.67
CA THR A 74 -15.96 1.01 -6.17
C THR A 74 -17.02 1.97 -5.64
N ARG A 75 -18.30 1.58 -5.67
CA ARG A 75 -19.41 2.41 -5.20
C ARG A 75 -19.41 2.55 -3.68
N GLU A 76 -19.27 1.44 -2.96
CA GLU A 76 -19.30 1.42 -1.50
C GLU A 76 -18.24 2.33 -0.88
N VAL A 77 -17.01 2.25 -1.39
CA VAL A 77 -15.90 3.11 -0.94
C VAL A 77 -16.18 4.58 -1.25
N LEU A 78 -16.71 4.90 -2.44
CA LEU A 78 -17.07 6.27 -2.78
C LEU A 78 -18.18 6.82 -1.87
N ASP A 79 -19.24 6.06 -1.66
CA ASP A 79 -20.37 6.45 -0.81
C ASP A 79 -19.90 6.77 0.63
N GLY A 80 -18.97 5.96 1.18
CA GLY A 80 -18.30 6.21 2.46
C GLY A 80 -17.53 7.52 2.48
N LEU A 81 -16.72 7.78 1.47
CA LEU A 81 -15.94 9.03 1.36
C LEU A 81 -16.82 10.27 1.22
N LEU A 82 -17.90 10.20 0.46
CA LEU A 82 -18.86 11.30 0.32
C LEU A 82 -19.60 11.57 1.64
N ARG A 83 -19.98 10.51 2.38
CA ARG A 83 -20.66 10.61 3.67
C ARG A 83 -19.86 11.40 4.70
N ILE A 84 -18.52 11.28 4.71
CA ILE A 84 -17.63 12.03 5.61
C ILE A 84 -17.20 13.40 5.05
N GLY A 85 -17.89 13.88 4.02
CA GLY A 85 -17.77 15.25 3.51
C GLY A 85 -16.68 15.49 2.48
N PHE A 86 -16.12 14.46 1.86
CA PHE A 86 -15.33 14.64 0.65
C PHE A 86 -16.23 14.88 -0.57
N LEU A 87 -15.68 15.52 -1.58
CA LEU A 87 -16.27 15.69 -2.90
C LEU A 87 -15.56 14.76 -3.87
N HIS A 88 -16.33 14.00 -4.65
CA HIS A 88 -15.78 13.22 -5.76
C HIS A 88 -15.01 14.15 -6.71
N HIS A 89 -13.83 13.73 -7.13
CA HIS A 89 -13.06 14.45 -8.13
C HIS A 89 -12.78 13.60 -9.34
N GLN A 90 -11.98 12.54 -9.20
CA GLN A 90 -11.62 11.63 -10.30
C GLN A 90 -11.38 10.21 -9.79
N GLN A 91 -11.50 9.25 -10.69
CA GLN A 91 -10.96 7.93 -10.49
C GLN A 91 -9.58 7.85 -11.17
N ILE A 92 -8.60 7.38 -10.43
CA ILE A 92 -7.27 7.07 -10.91
C ILE A 92 -7.19 5.56 -11.14
N ILE A 93 -6.54 5.15 -12.21
CA ILE A 93 -6.34 3.75 -12.55
C ILE A 93 -4.84 3.44 -12.53
N TRP A 94 -4.42 2.55 -11.66
CA TRP A 94 -3.10 1.98 -11.76
C TRP A 94 -3.07 0.90 -12.81
N ASP A 95 -2.36 1.16 -13.91
CA ASP A 95 -2.03 0.15 -14.92
C ASP A 95 -0.77 -0.62 -14.46
N LYS A 96 -0.94 -1.92 -14.21
CA LYS A 96 0.13 -2.82 -13.77
C LYS A 96 1.08 -3.23 -14.89
N GLY A 97 0.75 -2.90 -16.15
CA GLY A 97 1.48 -3.32 -17.35
C GLY A 97 1.43 -4.83 -17.61
N ARG A 98 0.63 -5.58 -16.85
CA ARG A 98 0.43 -7.02 -16.98
C ARG A 98 -0.89 -7.46 -16.38
N THR A 99 -1.43 -8.57 -16.87
CA THR A 99 -2.59 -9.21 -16.26
C THR A 99 -2.18 -10.03 -15.02
N VAL A 100 -3.08 -10.07 -14.04
CA VAL A 100 -2.94 -10.91 -12.86
C VAL A 100 -3.93 -12.06 -12.97
N LEU A 101 -3.45 -13.31 -12.84
CA LEU A 101 -4.29 -14.50 -12.87
C LEU A 101 -5.37 -14.41 -11.78
N THR A 102 -6.62 -14.49 -12.18
CA THR A 102 -7.80 -14.44 -11.31
C THR A 102 -8.81 -15.50 -11.73
N ARG A 103 -9.82 -15.75 -10.87
CA ARG A 103 -10.95 -16.66 -11.16
C ARG A 103 -12.05 -16.04 -12.03
N THR A 104 -11.82 -14.84 -12.57
CA THR A 104 -12.76 -14.09 -13.42
C THR A 104 -12.49 -14.33 -14.90
N LEU A 105 -13.48 -14.05 -15.76
CA LEU A 105 -13.36 -14.21 -17.22
C LEU A 105 -12.31 -13.28 -17.82
N TYR A 106 -12.24 -12.03 -17.33
CA TYR A 106 -11.20 -11.07 -17.68
C TYR A 106 -10.24 -10.92 -16.52
N TRP A 107 -8.94 -11.12 -16.78
CA TRP A 107 -7.92 -10.97 -15.75
C TRP A 107 -7.60 -9.50 -15.50
N PHE A 108 -7.52 -9.12 -14.23
CA PHE A 108 -7.24 -7.74 -13.86
C PHE A 108 -5.82 -7.32 -14.27
N ALA A 109 -5.74 -6.23 -15.05
CA ALA A 109 -4.50 -5.56 -15.40
C ALA A 109 -4.33 -4.23 -14.65
N HIS A 110 -5.32 -3.84 -13.85
CA HIS A 110 -5.36 -2.55 -13.17
C HIS A 110 -5.95 -2.63 -11.76
N GLU A 111 -5.74 -1.57 -11.00
CA GLU A 111 -6.48 -1.30 -9.76
C GLU A 111 -6.98 0.14 -9.75
N PRO A 112 -8.22 0.40 -9.30
CA PRO A 112 -8.78 1.73 -9.19
C PRO A 112 -8.42 2.38 -7.85
N CYS A 113 -8.34 3.71 -7.88
CA CYS A 113 -8.15 4.55 -6.72
C CYS A 113 -9.10 5.74 -6.79
N TRP A 114 -9.85 6.02 -5.74
CA TRP A 114 -10.63 7.24 -5.67
C TRP A 114 -9.73 8.41 -5.28
N PHE A 115 -9.73 9.45 -6.11
CA PHE A 115 -9.26 10.78 -5.76
C PHE A 115 -10.45 11.63 -5.37
N VAL A 116 -10.51 11.98 -4.09
CA VAL A 116 -11.54 12.84 -3.50
C VAL A 116 -10.89 14.01 -2.75
N ARG A 117 -11.60 15.13 -2.65
CA ARG A 117 -11.05 16.34 -2.02
C ARG A 117 -12.12 17.18 -1.35
N LYS A 118 -11.74 18.04 -0.41
CA LYS A 118 -12.59 19.13 0.08
C LYS A 118 -12.49 20.36 -0.83
N LYS A 119 -13.42 21.31 -0.69
CA LYS A 119 -13.63 22.43 -1.64
C LYS A 119 -12.36 23.21 -1.97
N ASN A 120 -11.51 23.51 -1.00
CA ASN A 120 -10.33 24.36 -1.15
C ASN A 120 -9.01 23.56 -1.05
N ALA A 121 -9.03 22.30 -1.41
CA ALA A 121 -7.86 21.43 -1.34
C ALA A 121 -6.72 21.94 -2.26
N PRO A 122 -5.46 21.94 -1.79
CA PRO A 122 -4.33 22.45 -2.57
C PRO A 122 -4.00 21.55 -3.76
N TRP A 123 -3.55 22.15 -4.85
CA TRP A 123 -3.01 21.47 -6.02
C TRP A 123 -1.73 22.19 -6.48
N TYR A 124 -0.62 21.49 -6.58
CA TYR A 124 0.68 22.01 -7.02
C TYR A 124 1.14 21.38 -8.34
N GLY A 125 0.43 20.35 -8.82
CA GLY A 125 0.70 19.75 -10.12
C GLY A 125 0.36 20.72 -11.27
N LYS A 126 0.96 20.48 -12.43
CA LYS A 126 0.61 21.24 -13.63
C LYS A 126 -0.55 20.61 -14.37
N ALA A 127 -1.47 21.43 -14.84
CA ALA A 127 -2.58 20.99 -15.68
C ALA A 127 -2.05 20.37 -16.99
N GLY A 128 -2.62 19.22 -17.38
CA GLY A 128 -2.21 18.51 -18.60
C GLY A 128 -0.97 17.62 -18.46
N GLU A 129 -0.18 17.74 -17.39
CA GLU A 129 0.97 16.86 -17.15
C GLU A 129 0.61 15.61 -16.32
N ASN A 130 -0.61 15.55 -15.79
CA ASN A 130 -1.08 14.46 -14.93
C ASN A 130 -2.25 13.73 -15.61
N SER A 131 -2.04 12.44 -15.87
CA SER A 131 -3.08 11.54 -16.40
C SER A 131 -3.81 10.82 -15.26
N THR A 132 -5.02 10.34 -15.53
CA THR A 132 -5.75 9.42 -14.64
C THR A 132 -5.29 7.96 -14.77
N ILE A 133 -4.51 7.64 -15.80
CA ILE A 133 -3.88 6.31 -15.96
C ILE A 133 -2.43 6.41 -15.49
N TRP A 134 -2.12 5.64 -14.45
CA TRP A 134 -0.79 5.61 -13.85
C TRP A 134 -0.11 4.27 -14.16
N ALA A 135 0.72 4.26 -15.19
CA ALA A 135 1.55 3.11 -15.49
C ALA A 135 2.68 3.01 -14.46
N SER A 136 2.75 1.91 -13.75
CA SER A 136 3.83 1.58 -12.84
C SER A 136 3.91 0.07 -12.67
N PRO A 137 5.01 -0.59 -13.11
CA PRO A 137 5.16 -2.02 -12.89
C PRO A 137 5.12 -2.36 -11.40
N SER A 138 4.48 -3.47 -11.05
CA SER A 138 4.50 -3.97 -9.67
C SER A 138 5.94 -4.28 -9.23
N PRO A 139 6.28 -4.10 -7.94
CA PRO A 139 7.59 -4.49 -7.41
C PRO A 139 7.90 -5.96 -7.71
N LYS A 140 9.17 -6.25 -8.02
CA LYS A 140 9.58 -7.55 -8.58
C LYS A 140 9.37 -8.73 -7.64
N PHE A 141 8.75 -9.79 -8.19
CA PHE A 141 9.00 -11.16 -7.81
C PHE A 141 9.47 -12.02 -9.00
N ILE A 142 9.28 -11.57 -10.24
CA ILE A 142 9.52 -12.32 -11.48
C ILE A 142 9.97 -11.35 -12.57
N MET A 143 10.66 -11.85 -13.61
CA MET A 143 11.10 -11.09 -14.78
C MET A 143 10.01 -10.14 -15.30
N GLY A 144 10.34 -8.85 -15.44
CA GLY A 144 9.45 -7.80 -15.95
C GLY A 144 8.82 -6.86 -14.90
N GLY A 145 9.12 -6.99 -13.60
CA GLY A 145 8.75 -6.00 -12.59
C GLY A 145 9.67 -4.76 -12.57
N SER A 146 9.37 -3.78 -11.69
CA SER A 146 10.24 -2.63 -11.45
C SER A 146 11.51 -3.02 -10.72
N ASP A 147 12.52 -2.14 -10.71
CA ASP A 147 13.74 -2.34 -9.90
C ASP A 147 13.53 -2.07 -8.41
N GLU A 148 12.30 -1.72 -8.02
CA GLU A 148 11.91 -1.53 -6.63
C GLU A 148 11.97 -2.87 -5.88
N GLU A 149 12.64 -2.88 -4.73
CA GLU A 149 12.74 -4.04 -3.86
C GLU A 149 11.37 -4.44 -3.32
N LYS A 150 11.06 -5.72 -3.40
CA LYS A 150 9.84 -6.25 -2.77
C LYS A 150 10.17 -6.71 -1.35
N HIS A 151 9.52 -6.07 -0.40
CA HIS A 151 9.54 -6.45 1.01
C HIS A 151 8.51 -7.57 1.29
N ASP A 152 8.62 -8.18 2.45
CA ASP A 152 7.73 -9.28 2.85
C ASP A 152 6.31 -8.79 3.17
N HIS A 153 5.58 -8.46 2.08
CA HIS A 153 4.18 -8.05 2.12
C HIS A 153 3.46 -8.53 0.85
N PRO A 154 2.28 -9.16 0.96
CA PRO A 154 1.62 -9.82 -0.18
C PRO A 154 1.18 -8.85 -1.28
N THR A 155 0.78 -7.64 -0.93
CA THR A 155 0.15 -6.67 -1.83
C THR A 155 0.90 -5.32 -1.90
N GLN A 156 2.24 -5.33 -1.78
CA GLN A 156 3.02 -4.09 -1.84
C GLN A 156 2.75 -3.29 -3.11
N LYS A 157 2.37 -2.02 -2.94
CA LYS A 157 2.24 -1.04 -4.03
C LYS A 157 3.60 -0.44 -4.42
N PRO A 158 3.80 -0.05 -5.69
CA PRO A 158 4.95 0.75 -6.09
C PRO A 158 5.01 2.10 -5.37
N VAL A 159 6.20 2.54 -4.97
CA VAL A 159 6.40 3.84 -4.31
C VAL A 159 5.91 5.00 -5.16
N GLU A 160 6.04 4.91 -6.47
CA GLU A 160 5.62 5.97 -7.40
C GLU A 160 4.12 6.28 -7.29
N LEU A 161 3.28 5.29 -7.01
CA LEU A 161 1.83 5.50 -6.86
C LEU A 161 1.49 6.35 -5.62
N MET A 162 2.29 6.23 -4.56
CA MET A 162 2.14 7.05 -3.35
C MET A 162 2.85 8.40 -3.50
N ARG A 163 3.95 8.46 -4.24
CA ARG A 163 4.75 9.65 -4.45
C ARG A 163 4.01 10.73 -5.25
N ARG A 164 3.28 10.36 -6.31
CA ARG A 164 2.54 11.31 -7.17
C ARG A 164 1.54 12.17 -6.40
N PRO A 165 0.64 11.63 -5.56
CA PRO A 165 -0.23 12.43 -4.71
C PRO A 165 0.54 13.40 -3.81
N LEU A 166 1.64 12.95 -3.21
CA LEU A 166 2.42 13.78 -2.30
C LEU A 166 3.00 15.00 -3.02
N LEU A 167 3.57 14.81 -4.20
CA LEU A 167 4.11 15.92 -5.01
C LEU A 167 3.03 16.89 -5.48
N ASN A 168 1.86 16.36 -5.84
CA ASN A 168 0.77 17.18 -6.37
C ASN A 168 0.04 18.00 -5.30
N HIS A 169 0.11 17.61 -4.01
CA HIS A 169 -0.72 18.22 -2.98
C HIS A 169 0.02 18.70 -1.74
N LEU A 170 1.28 18.30 -1.55
CA LEU A 170 2.04 18.63 -0.35
C LEU A 170 3.32 19.39 -0.69
N LYS A 171 3.56 20.50 -0.01
CA LYS A 171 4.89 21.12 0.05
C LYS A 171 5.81 20.29 0.93
N ARG A 172 7.14 20.43 0.76
CA ARG A 172 8.13 19.82 1.65
C ARG A 172 7.83 20.14 3.12
N GLY A 173 8.06 19.19 4.00
CA GLY A 173 7.79 19.29 5.44
C GLY A 173 6.30 19.20 5.81
N LYS A 174 5.37 19.10 4.86
CA LYS A 174 3.95 18.85 5.15
C LYS A 174 3.68 17.35 5.30
N ALA A 175 2.55 17.03 5.94
CA ALA A 175 2.24 15.67 6.36
C ALA A 175 1.27 14.94 5.42
N VAL A 176 1.52 13.64 5.25
CA VAL A 176 0.58 12.65 4.73
C VAL A 176 0.13 11.72 5.86
N TYR A 177 -1.09 11.26 5.79
CA TYR A 177 -1.67 10.25 6.69
C TYR A 177 -1.97 8.98 5.93
N ASP A 178 -1.59 7.82 6.50
CA ASP A 178 -1.91 6.49 5.98
C ASP A 178 -2.28 5.55 7.14
N PRO A 179 -3.58 5.29 7.39
CA PRO A 179 -4.02 4.42 8.47
C PRO A 179 -3.85 2.92 8.20
N PHE A 180 -3.37 2.52 7.01
CA PHE A 180 -3.14 1.14 6.59
C PHE A 180 -1.77 1.02 5.93
N LEU A 181 -0.71 1.23 6.71
CA LEU A 181 0.64 1.47 6.19
C LEU A 181 1.26 0.25 5.48
N GLY A 182 0.81 -0.97 5.83
CA GLY A 182 1.22 -2.22 5.19
C GLY A 182 2.73 -2.43 5.20
N SER A 183 3.36 -2.42 4.04
CA SER A 183 4.83 -2.50 3.90
C SER A 183 5.55 -1.15 4.01
N GLY A 184 4.87 -0.06 4.36
CA GLY A 184 5.46 1.27 4.50
C GLY A 184 5.69 2.03 3.20
N THR A 185 4.93 1.73 2.14
CA THR A 185 5.14 2.38 0.84
C THR A 185 4.89 3.88 0.89
N THR A 186 3.86 4.32 1.61
CA THR A 186 3.57 5.76 1.80
C THR A 186 4.66 6.44 2.64
N LEU A 187 5.20 5.78 3.67
CA LEU A 187 6.33 6.29 4.44
C LEU A 187 7.59 6.44 3.59
N ALA A 188 7.90 5.44 2.76
CA ALA A 188 9.02 5.51 1.82
C ALA A 188 8.86 6.67 0.82
N ALA A 189 7.66 6.85 0.25
CA ALA A 189 7.36 7.97 -0.64
C ALA A 189 7.51 9.33 0.07
N ALA A 190 7.10 9.43 1.33
CA ALA A 190 7.24 10.65 2.13
C ALA A 190 8.70 10.98 2.41
N GLU A 191 9.52 10.00 2.84
CA GLU A 191 10.96 10.19 3.08
C GLU A 191 11.66 10.66 1.81
N LEU A 192 11.46 9.98 0.68
CA LEU A 192 12.05 10.33 -0.63
C LEU A 192 11.66 11.71 -1.14
N THR A 193 10.56 12.26 -0.66
CA THR A 193 10.05 13.57 -1.10
C THR A 193 10.14 14.64 -0.02
N GLU A 194 10.79 14.36 1.11
CA GLU A 194 10.93 15.28 2.24
C GLU A 194 9.57 15.73 2.81
N ARG A 195 8.64 14.78 2.96
CA ARG A 195 7.35 14.95 3.64
C ARG A 195 7.35 14.12 4.93
N VAL A 196 6.45 14.48 5.85
CA VAL A 196 6.23 13.72 7.07
C VAL A 196 5.12 12.70 6.83
N CYS A 197 5.30 11.46 7.26
CA CYS A 197 4.26 10.45 7.22
C CYS A 197 3.77 10.13 8.63
N TYR A 198 2.46 10.23 8.85
CA TYR A 198 1.78 9.65 10.01
C TYR A 198 1.11 8.36 9.53
N GLY A 199 1.64 7.23 9.94
CA GLY A 199 1.16 5.91 9.53
C GLY A 199 0.74 5.06 10.70
N ILE A 200 -0.26 4.20 10.47
CA ILE A 200 -0.70 3.18 11.42
C ILE A 200 -0.59 1.82 10.73
N GLU A 201 -0.11 0.84 11.48
CA GLU A 201 -0.09 -0.56 11.07
C GLU A 201 -0.54 -1.43 12.24
N LEU A 202 -1.49 -2.31 11.97
CA LEU A 202 -2.09 -3.18 12.99
C LEU A 202 -1.23 -4.41 13.28
N ASP A 203 -0.61 -4.98 12.25
CA ASP A 203 0.19 -6.21 12.38
C ASP A 203 1.63 -5.86 12.82
N PRO A 204 2.06 -6.34 14.00
CA PRO A 204 3.42 -6.10 14.50
C PRO A 204 4.53 -6.57 13.55
N LYS A 205 4.29 -7.64 12.77
CA LYS A 205 5.26 -8.14 11.79
C LYS A 205 5.52 -7.12 10.70
N TYR A 206 4.45 -6.49 10.19
CA TYR A 206 4.60 -5.43 9.20
C TYR A 206 5.17 -4.15 9.79
N THR A 207 4.88 -3.85 11.05
CA THR A 207 5.53 -2.72 11.75
C THR A 207 7.05 -2.86 11.74
N ASP A 208 7.58 -4.05 12.02
CA ASP A 208 9.03 -4.31 11.97
C ASP A 208 9.58 -4.13 10.54
N VAL A 209 8.88 -4.63 9.51
CA VAL A 209 9.23 -4.43 8.10
C VAL A 209 9.27 -2.95 7.74
N ILE A 210 8.27 -2.17 8.14
CA ILE A 210 8.19 -0.73 7.90
C ILE A 210 9.41 -0.01 8.48
N VAL A 211 9.73 -0.28 9.74
CA VAL A 211 10.84 0.40 10.42
C VAL A 211 12.17 0.04 9.78
N GLN A 212 12.42 -1.23 9.49
CA GLN A 212 13.65 -1.68 8.82
C GLN A 212 13.79 -1.05 7.44
N ARG A 213 12.72 -1.05 6.64
CA ARG A 213 12.69 -0.43 5.31
C ARG A 213 13.03 1.06 5.40
N TRP A 214 12.41 1.78 6.34
CA TRP A 214 12.68 3.21 6.52
C TRP A 214 14.11 3.48 6.97
N GLN A 215 14.66 2.69 7.91
CA GLN A 215 16.05 2.82 8.35
C GLN A 215 17.03 2.60 7.18
N THR A 216 16.79 1.57 6.36
CA THR A 216 17.60 1.28 5.17
C THR A 216 17.53 2.42 4.15
N LEU A 217 16.32 2.93 3.87
CA LEU A 217 16.10 3.99 2.90
C LEU A 217 16.69 5.33 3.34
N SER A 218 16.50 5.71 4.62
CA SER A 218 16.87 7.03 5.14
C SER A 218 18.30 7.11 5.66
N GLY A 219 18.90 5.97 6.00
CA GLY A 219 20.18 5.90 6.75
C GLY A 219 20.05 6.34 8.21
N LYS A 220 18.85 6.59 8.71
CA LYS A 220 18.58 7.05 10.09
C LYS A 220 18.19 5.88 10.97
N ARG A 221 18.25 6.07 12.29
CA ARG A 221 17.76 5.11 13.28
C ARG A 221 16.36 5.53 13.76
N ALA A 222 15.44 4.58 13.76
CA ALA A 222 14.13 4.78 14.38
C ALA A 222 14.27 4.69 15.90
N THR A 223 13.55 5.56 16.60
CA THR A 223 13.52 5.61 18.08
C THR A 223 12.10 5.49 18.57
N LEU A 224 11.92 4.81 19.70
CA LEU A 224 10.63 4.73 20.37
C LEU A 224 10.35 6.06 21.08
N GLU A 225 9.19 6.64 20.81
CA GLU A 225 8.72 7.82 21.51
C GLU A 225 8.54 7.52 23.02
N GLY A 226 8.98 8.43 23.86
CA GLY A 226 8.86 8.34 25.32
C GLY A 226 10.10 7.84 26.03
N ASP A 227 10.86 6.86 25.50
CA ASP A 227 12.09 6.39 26.15
C ASP A 227 13.36 6.56 25.29
N GLY A 228 13.20 6.90 24.02
CA GLY A 228 14.31 7.20 23.10
C GLY A 228 15.13 5.99 22.67
N ARG A 229 14.77 4.76 23.08
CA ARG A 229 15.47 3.55 22.62
C ARG A 229 15.32 3.36 21.13
N THR A 230 16.40 2.93 20.49
CA THR A 230 16.39 2.60 19.08
C THR A 230 15.65 1.28 18.80
N PHE A 231 15.14 1.13 17.61
CA PHE A 231 14.53 -0.12 17.14
C PHE A 231 15.47 -1.33 17.31
N ASP A 232 16.76 -1.14 17.03
CA ASP A 232 17.76 -2.21 17.14
C ASP A 232 18.01 -2.63 18.60
N GLU A 233 17.94 -1.70 19.54
CA GLU A 233 18.07 -1.98 20.99
C GLU A 233 16.86 -2.78 21.48
N ILE A 234 15.66 -2.38 21.11
CA ILE A 234 14.43 -3.09 21.48
C ILE A 234 14.40 -4.49 20.86
N THR A 235 14.79 -4.62 19.59
CA THR A 235 14.86 -5.92 18.92
C THR A 235 15.83 -6.88 19.62
N ARG A 236 17.02 -6.38 20.03
CA ARG A 236 17.99 -7.20 20.79
C ARG A 236 17.43 -7.66 22.13
N GLN A 237 16.80 -6.76 22.88
CA GLN A 237 16.21 -7.10 24.17
C GLN A 237 15.11 -8.17 24.06
N ARG A 238 14.23 -8.07 23.05
CA ARG A 238 13.17 -9.07 22.82
C ARG A 238 13.72 -10.43 22.44
N LYS A 239 14.79 -10.50 21.64
CA LYS A 239 15.45 -11.78 21.27
C LYS A 239 16.15 -12.47 22.44
N VAL A 240 16.58 -11.73 23.45
CA VAL A 240 17.19 -12.30 24.67
C VAL A 240 16.13 -12.80 25.65
N ALA A 241 14.92 -12.25 25.58
CA ALA A 241 13.80 -12.59 26.48
C ALA A 241 12.91 -13.72 25.94
N ALA A 242 13.10 -14.17 24.68
CA ALA A 242 12.38 -15.25 24.02
C ALA A 242 13.21 -16.53 23.99
#